data_f86a91888b928943e55f943ed3664652
#
_entry.id   f86a91888b928943e55f943ed3664652
#
_cell.length_a   1.000
_cell.length_b   1.000
_cell.length_c   1.000
_cell.angle_alpha   90.00
_cell.angle_beta   90.00
_cell.angle_gamma   90.00
#
_symmetry.space_group_name_H-M   'P 1'
#
loop_
_entity.id
_entity.type
_entity.pdbx_description
1 polymer ?
#
loop_
_entity_poly.entity_id
_entity_poly.type
_entity_poly.pdbx_seq_one_letter_code
_entity_poly.pdbx_strand_id
1 'polypeptide(L)'
;MLRYCAEHGARLFLDECFLDLSDDGVSMKDCLHDWPQLLILKAFTKSYGMAGIRLGYCLCADGALLGEMAKSTQPWNVSSLAQAAGVAALKEQAFLQQTRALIRTERQWLMGELAALGFRVCPSKANFLLLHGPEDLHQALARRGIAIRRCGNYYGLDNGWYRIAVRRHEENEILVAAMKQACAGR
;
A
#
# COMPACT_ATOMS: atom_id res chain seq x y z
N MET A 1 -12.35 11.21 14.65
CA MET A 1 -13.09 11.04 13.39
C MET A 1 -14.34 10.17 13.56
N LEU A 2 -14.29 8.96 14.13
CA LEU A 2 -15.48 8.09 14.31
C LEU A 2 -16.62 8.76 15.07
N ARG A 3 -16.32 9.43 16.21
CA ARG A 3 -17.33 10.21 16.96
C ARG A 3 -17.96 11.30 16.12
N TYR A 4 -17.14 12.06 15.40
CA TYR A 4 -17.63 13.10 14.49
C TYR A 4 -18.57 12.54 13.42
N CYS A 5 -18.21 11.42 12.81
CA CYS A 5 -19.08 10.76 11.84
C CYS A 5 -20.42 10.32 12.47
N ALA A 6 -20.40 9.76 13.67
CA ALA A 6 -21.60 9.35 14.38
C ALA A 6 -22.52 10.53 14.70
N GLU A 7 -21.96 11.64 15.21
CA GLU A 7 -22.70 12.86 15.56
C GLU A 7 -23.33 13.55 14.34
N HIS A 8 -22.74 13.37 13.14
CA HIS A 8 -23.21 14.04 11.91
C HIS A 8 -23.91 13.10 10.93
N GLY A 9 -24.24 11.86 11.35
CA GLY A 9 -24.86 10.87 10.47
C GLY A 9 -24.03 10.49 9.24
N ALA A 10 -22.71 10.68 9.31
CA ALA A 10 -21.77 10.36 8.24
C ALA A 10 -21.19 8.95 8.37
N ARG A 11 -20.83 8.34 7.26
CA ARG A 11 -20.09 7.07 7.22
C ARG A 11 -18.61 7.31 7.03
N LEU A 12 -17.78 6.49 7.67
CA LEU A 12 -16.34 6.49 7.51
C LEU A 12 -15.91 5.27 6.69
N PHE A 13 -15.33 5.52 5.51
CA PHE A 13 -14.63 4.50 4.72
C PHE A 13 -13.15 4.54 5.08
N LEU A 14 -12.64 3.46 5.65
CA LEU A 14 -11.25 3.30 6.03
C LEU A 14 -10.56 2.29 5.11
N ASP A 15 -9.60 2.76 4.32
CA ASP A 15 -8.81 1.90 3.44
C ASP A 15 -7.62 1.32 4.21
N GLU A 16 -7.70 0.04 4.55
CA GLU A 16 -6.65 -0.74 5.20
C GLU A 16 -5.90 -1.67 4.23
N CYS A 17 -5.96 -1.44 2.91
CA CYS A 17 -5.35 -2.35 1.93
C CYS A 17 -3.82 -2.48 2.06
N PHE A 18 -3.14 -1.52 2.67
CA PHE A 18 -1.71 -1.55 2.94
C PHE A 18 -1.36 -1.86 4.40
N LEU A 19 -2.35 -1.88 5.28
CA LEU A 19 -2.14 -1.97 6.73
C LEU A 19 -1.40 -3.25 7.12
N ASP A 20 -1.73 -4.38 6.48
CA ASP A 20 -1.13 -5.69 6.78
C ASP A 20 0.38 -5.74 6.48
N LEU A 21 0.90 -4.79 5.71
CA LEU A 21 2.32 -4.65 5.35
C LEU A 21 3.03 -3.52 6.12
N SER A 22 2.33 -2.86 7.05
CA SER A 22 2.93 -1.81 7.86
C SER A 22 3.46 -2.35 9.20
N ASP A 23 4.45 -1.63 9.79
CA ASP A 23 5.11 -2.08 11.03
C ASP A 23 4.16 -2.08 12.23
N ASP A 24 3.39 -1.00 12.40
CA ASP A 24 2.59 -0.74 13.60
C ASP A 24 1.09 -0.62 13.26
N GLY A 25 0.69 -1.17 12.12
CA GLY A 25 -0.69 -1.08 11.68
C GLY A 25 -1.62 -1.91 12.59
N VAL A 26 -2.52 -1.22 13.27
CA VAL A 26 -3.60 -1.83 14.04
C VAL A 26 -4.89 -1.65 13.26
N SER A 27 -5.54 -2.76 12.92
CA SER A 27 -6.83 -2.74 12.24
C SER A 27 -7.91 -2.23 13.16
N MET A 28 -8.82 -1.43 12.62
CA MET A 28 -10.03 -0.98 13.32
C MET A 28 -11.15 -2.04 13.33
N LYS A 29 -10.90 -3.26 12.85
CA LYS A 29 -11.89 -4.34 12.79
C LYS A 29 -12.52 -4.65 14.14
N ASP A 30 -11.76 -4.58 15.22
CA ASP A 30 -12.21 -4.88 16.56
C ASP A 30 -13.15 -3.79 17.13
N CYS A 31 -13.21 -2.61 16.49
CA CYS A 31 -14.12 -1.52 16.84
C CYS A 31 -15.43 -1.53 16.03
N LEU A 32 -15.59 -2.43 15.05
CA LEU A 32 -16.76 -2.42 14.15
C LEU A 32 -18.08 -2.53 14.90
N HIS A 33 -18.13 -3.33 15.95
CA HIS A 33 -19.36 -3.53 16.72
C HIS A 33 -19.86 -2.23 17.36
N ASP A 34 -18.95 -1.39 17.83
CA ASP A 34 -19.27 -0.12 18.51
C ASP A 34 -19.54 1.02 17.51
N TRP A 35 -19.16 0.84 16.25
CA TRP A 35 -19.20 1.88 15.21
C TRP A 35 -19.83 1.38 13.91
N PRO A 36 -21.16 1.23 13.83
CA PRO A 36 -21.84 0.70 12.65
C PRO A 36 -21.68 1.57 11.41
N GLN A 37 -21.32 2.85 11.55
CA GLN A 37 -20.99 3.73 10.41
C GLN A 37 -19.58 3.52 9.84
N LEU A 38 -18.73 2.67 10.47
CA LEU A 38 -17.41 2.35 9.99
C LEU A 38 -17.48 1.22 8.94
N LEU A 39 -16.88 1.45 7.79
CA LEU A 39 -16.65 0.45 6.76
C LEU A 39 -15.15 0.37 6.46
N ILE A 40 -14.57 -0.81 6.64
CA ILE A 40 -13.15 -1.06 6.40
C ILE A 40 -12.99 -1.79 5.08
N LEU A 41 -12.10 -1.28 4.23
CA LEU A 41 -11.71 -1.92 2.97
C LEU A 41 -10.41 -2.70 3.15
N LYS A 42 -10.40 -3.95 2.68
CA LYS A 42 -9.23 -4.84 2.67
C LYS A 42 -9.05 -5.43 1.27
N ALA A 43 -7.82 -5.70 0.88
CA ALA A 43 -7.54 -6.31 -0.42
C ALA A 43 -6.38 -7.30 -0.35
N PHE A 44 -6.49 -8.36 -1.11
CA PHE A 44 -5.43 -9.37 -1.27
C PHE A 44 -4.31 -8.90 -2.22
N THR A 45 -4.57 -7.81 -2.94
CA THR A 45 -3.68 -7.24 -3.97
C THR A 45 -2.25 -7.01 -3.49
N LYS A 46 -2.09 -6.48 -2.26
CA LYS A 46 -0.78 -6.11 -1.68
C LYS A 46 -0.30 -7.17 -0.71
N SER A 47 -1.13 -7.51 0.28
CA SER A 47 -0.76 -8.40 1.39
C SER A 47 -0.32 -9.78 0.92
N TYR A 48 -0.93 -10.29 -0.15
CA TYR A 48 -0.62 -11.63 -0.71
C TYR A 48 -0.10 -11.57 -2.15
N GLY A 49 0.21 -10.40 -2.69
CA GLY A 49 0.71 -10.25 -4.06
C GLY A 49 -0.28 -10.65 -5.15
N MET A 50 -1.58 -10.70 -4.86
CA MET A 50 -2.62 -11.27 -5.72
C MET A 50 -3.33 -10.20 -6.57
N ALA A 51 -2.59 -9.28 -7.17
CA ALA A 51 -3.15 -8.17 -7.93
C ALA A 51 -4.02 -8.62 -9.12
N GLY A 52 -3.61 -9.66 -9.83
CA GLY A 52 -4.33 -10.21 -10.99
C GLY A 52 -5.63 -10.93 -10.65
N ILE A 53 -5.78 -11.42 -9.43
CA ILE A 53 -6.96 -12.16 -8.95
C ILE A 53 -8.16 -11.23 -8.73
N ARG A 54 -7.93 -9.92 -8.54
CA ARG A 54 -8.97 -8.90 -8.37
C ARG A 54 -9.88 -9.16 -7.16
N LEU A 55 -9.30 -9.56 -6.02
CA LEU A 55 -10.03 -9.90 -4.80
C LEU A 55 -9.80 -8.84 -3.70
N GLY A 56 -10.89 -8.42 -3.10
CA GLY A 56 -10.95 -7.59 -1.91
C GLY A 56 -12.25 -7.84 -1.17
N TYR A 57 -12.37 -7.27 0.00
CA TYR A 57 -13.57 -7.36 0.82
C TYR A 57 -13.73 -6.12 1.69
N CYS A 58 -14.94 -5.90 2.19
CA CYS A 58 -15.19 -4.90 3.22
C CYS A 58 -15.70 -5.56 4.50
N LEU A 59 -15.48 -4.89 5.62
CA LEU A 59 -16.00 -5.24 6.93
C LEU A 59 -16.85 -4.09 7.44
N CYS A 60 -18.05 -4.40 7.91
CA CYS A 60 -18.99 -3.43 8.48
C CYS A 60 -19.94 -4.15 9.45
N ALA A 61 -20.34 -3.50 10.52
CA ALA A 61 -21.35 -4.04 11.43
C ALA A 61 -22.79 -3.75 10.96
N ASP A 62 -23.00 -2.78 10.06
CA ASP A 62 -24.30 -2.46 9.47
C ASP A 62 -24.69 -3.48 8.39
N GLY A 63 -25.43 -4.51 8.78
CA GLY A 63 -25.92 -5.55 7.87
C GLY A 63 -26.89 -5.03 6.80
N ALA A 64 -27.63 -3.95 7.08
CA ALA A 64 -28.52 -3.34 6.11
C ALA A 64 -27.72 -2.69 4.98
N LEU A 65 -26.65 -1.95 5.33
CA LEU A 65 -25.72 -1.38 4.35
C LEU A 65 -25.08 -2.48 3.49
N LEU A 66 -24.58 -3.55 4.10
CA LEU A 66 -23.99 -4.67 3.36
C LEU A 66 -25.00 -5.32 2.40
N GLY A 67 -26.27 -5.44 2.81
CA GLY A 67 -27.36 -5.92 1.95
C GLY A 67 -27.62 -5.03 0.74
N GLU A 68 -27.63 -3.71 0.92
CA GLU A 68 -27.79 -2.76 -0.19
C GLU A 68 -26.58 -2.76 -1.12
N MET A 69 -25.39 -2.85 -0.58
CA MET A 69 -24.16 -2.99 -1.39
C MET A 69 -24.20 -4.28 -2.25
N ALA A 70 -24.62 -5.40 -1.66
CA ALA A 70 -24.73 -6.66 -2.40
C ALA A 70 -25.74 -6.57 -3.54
N LYS A 71 -26.89 -5.90 -3.35
CA LYS A 71 -27.87 -5.67 -4.40
C LYS A 71 -27.36 -4.75 -5.51
N SER A 72 -26.44 -3.83 -5.19
CA SER A 72 -25.89 -2.85 -6.14
C SER A 72 -24.71 -3.42 -6.95
N THR A 73 -24.22 -4.62 -6.60
CA THR A 73 -23.14 -5.26 -7.34
C THR A 73 -23.68 -6.16 -8.44
N GLN A 74 -22.89 -6.33 -9.52
CA GLN A 74 -23.24 -7.28 -10.58
C GLN A 74 -23.19 -8.72 -10.06
N PRO A 75 -24.06 -9.61 -10.55
CA PRO A 75 -23.98 -11.04 -10.25
C PRO A 75 -22.60 -11.61 -10.63
N TRP A 76 -22.12 -12.55 -9.82
CA TRP A 76 -20.86 -13.28 -10.08
C TRP A 76 -19.62 -12.38 -10.16
N ASN A 77 -19.60 -11.25 -9.43
CA ASN A 77 -18.52 -10.26 -9.44
C ASN A 77 -17.17 -10.80 -8.93
N VAL A 78 -17.16 -11.93 -8.21
CA VAL A 78 -15.95 -12.62 -7.74
C VAL A 78 -15.90 -14.02 -8.34
N SER A 79 -14.84 -14.32 -9.10
CA SER A 79 -14.67 -15.64 -9.73
C SER A 79 -14.43 -16.74 -8.69
N SER A 80 -14.78 -17.98 -9.01
CA SER A 80 -14.54 -19.15 -8.15
C SER A 80 -13.06 -19.31 -7.82
N LEU A 81 -12.17 -19.02 -8.78
CA LEU A 81 -10.72 -19.05 -8.56
C LEU A 81 -10.28 -18.00 -7.54
N ALA A 82 -10.84 -16.80 -7.63
CA ALA A 82 -10.54 -15.74 -6.66
C ALA A 82 -11.02 -16.10 -5.25
N GLN A 83 -12.20 -16.70 -5.12
CA GLN A 83 -12.73 -17.16 -3.84
C GLN A 83 -11.83 -18.26 -3.24
N ALA A 84 -11.47 -19.28 -4.01
CA ALA A 84 -10.60 -20.35 -3.55
C ALA A 84 -9.21 -19.84 -3.14
N ALA A 85 -8.62 -18.96 -3.95
CA ALA A 85 -7.33 -18.33 -3.65
C ALA A 85 -7.39 -17.47 -2.39
N GLY A 86 -8.46 -16.69 -2.19
CA GLY A 86 -8.65 -15.87 -0.99
C GLY A 86 -8.75 -16.69 0.29
N VAL A 87 -9.55 -17.79 0.26
CA VAL A 87 -9.68 -18.70 1.41
C VAL A 87 -8.34 -19.36 1.75
N ALA A 88 -7.57 -19.77 0.74
CA ALA A 88 -6.24 -20.31 0.94
C ALA A 88 -5.29 -19.28 1.55
N ALA A 89 -5.25 -18.06 0.98
CA ALA A 89 -4.37 -16.98 1.43
C ALA A 89 -4.61 -16.56 2.88
N LEU A 90 -5.85 -16.56 3.35
CA LEU A 90 -6.18 -16.21 4.75
C LEU A 90 -5.57 -17.16 5.78
N LYS A 91 -5.19 -18.37 5.37
CA LYS A 91 -4.52 -19.37 6.24
C LYS A 91 -3.01 -19.13 6.35
N GLU A 92 -2.43 -18.34 5.43
CA GLU A 92 -0.98 -18.11 5.31
C GLU A 92 -0.48 -16.96 6.20
N GLN A 93 -0.72 -17.05 7.51
CA GLN A 93 -0.29 -16.02 8.46
C GLN A 93 1.25 -15.89 8.56
N ALA A 94 1.96 -17.01 8.45
CA ALA A 94 3.42 -17.04 8.45
C ALA A 94 3.99 -16.24 7.27
N PHE A 95 3.38 -16.33 6.10
CA PHE A 95 3.76 -15.54 4.92
C PHE A 95 3.69 -14.03 5.19
N LEU A 96 2.61 -13.55 5.81
CA LEU A 96 2.48 -12.13 6.15
C LEU A 96 3.54 -11.67 7.15
N GLN A 97 3.83 -12.49 8.17
CA GLN A 97 4.86 -12.18 9.16
C GLN A 97 6.25 -12.08 8.53
N GLN A 98 6.61 -13.03 7.67
CA GLN A 98 7.88 -13.04 6.92
C GLN A 98 7.97 -11.83 5.98
N THR A 99 6.87 -11.52 5.28
CA THR A 99 6.80 -10.36 4.38
C THR A 99 7.00 -9.04 5.14
N ARG A 100 6.38 -8.87 6.32
CA ARG A 100 6.59 -7.68 7.17
C ARG A 100 8.04 -7.56 7.63
N ALA A 101 8.64 -8.68 8.06
CA ALA A 101 10.04 -8.68 8.50
C ALA A 101 10.97 -8.27 7.36
N LEU A 102 10.78 -8.85 6.17
CA LEU A 102 11.54 -8.47 4.97
C LEU A 102 11.38 -6.98 4.65
N ILE A 103 10.14 -6.49 4.58
CA ILE A 103 9.86 -5.08 4.27
C ILE A 103 10.54 -4.16 5.28
N ARG A 104 10.52 -4.47 6.57
CA ARG A 104 11.14 -3.67 7.61
C ARG A 104 12.66 -3.56 7.41
N THR A 105 13.32 -4.70 7.20
CA THR A 105 14.78 -4.76 6.96
C THR A 105 15.16 -4.01 5.69
N GLU A 106 14.51 -4.32 4.59
CA GLU A 106 14.81 -3.73 3.29
C GLU A 106 14.48 -2.23 3.24
N ARG A 107 13.44 -1.79 3.90
CA ARG A 107 13.09 -0.37 4.00
C ARG A 107 14.18 0.42 4.73
N GLN A 108 14.68 -0.10 5.85
CA GLN A 108 15.75 0.56 6.61
C GLN A 108 17.03 0.67 5.78
N TRP A 109 17.42 -0.42 5.14
CA TRP A 109 18.58 -0.43 4.26
C TRP A 109 18.41 0.57 3.10
N LEU A 110 17.30 0.52 2.39
CA LEU A 110 17.02 1.39 1.25
C LEU A 110 16.97 2.88 1.65
N MET A 111 16.41 3.21 2.82
CA MET A 111 16.43 4.58 3.35
C MET A 111 17.86 5.07 3.58
N GLY A 112 18.74 4.22 4.13
CA GLY A 112 20.15 4.55 4.35
C GLY A 112 20.90 4.81 3.04
N GLU A 113 20.75 3.92 2.06
CA GLU A 113 21.38 4.07 0.74
C GLU A 113 20.93 5.34 -0.01
N LEU A 114 19.63 5.62 0.02
CA LEU A 114 19.09 6.81 -0.63
C LEU A 114 19.53 8.11 0.07
N ALA A 115 19.60 8.11 1.40
CA ALA A 115 20.11 9.25 2.16
C ALA A 115 21.60 9.49 1.85
N ALA A 116 22.42 8.43 1.73
CA ALA A 116 23.82 8.53 1.34
C ALA A 116 24.02 9.09 -0.08
N LEU A 117 23.04 8.89 -0.97
CA LEU A 117 23.01 9.48 -2.32
C LEU A 117 22.48 10.93 -2.34
N GLY A 118 22.13 11.50 -1.19
CA GLY A 118 21.66 12.89 -1.05
C GLY A 118 20.15 13.08 -1.29
N PHE A 119 19.36 12.01 -1.40
CA PHE A 119 17.92 12.13 -1.49
C PHE A 119 17.30 12.50 -0.13
N ARG A 120 16.32 13.38 -0.13
CA ARG A 120 15.46 13.62 1.03
C ARG A 120 14.43 12.51 1.09
N VAL A 121 14.55 11.58 2.03
CA VAL A 121 13.63 10.46 2.23
C VAL A 121 12.72 10.72 3.41
N CYS A 122 11.40 10.59 3.22
CA CYS A 122 10.44 10.68 4.32
C CYS A 122 10.44 9.39 5.14
N PRO A 123 10.38 9.47 6.48
CA PRO A 123 10.17 8.28 7.32
C PRO A 123 8.92 7.53 6.90
N SER A 124 9.02 6.20 6.84
CA SER A 124 7.91 5.33 6.42
C SER A 124 7.81 4.10 7.32
N LYS A 125 6.58 3.63 7.51
CA LYS A 125 6.25 2.35 8.15
C LYS A 125 5.56 1.39 7.17
N ALA A 126 5.40 1.80 5.91
CA ALA A 126 4.76 1.03 4.85
C ALA A 126 5.79 0.31 3.95
N ASN A 127 5.28 -0.43 2.99
CA ASN A 127 6.09 -1.12 1.97
C ASN A 127 6.49 -0.20 0.80
N PHE A 128 6.53 1.11 1.02
CA PHE A 128 6.98 2.11 0.07
C PHE A 128 7.62 3.30 0.77
N LEU A 129 8.46 4.04 0.05
CA LEU A 129 9.10 5.27 0.49
C LEU A 129 8.63 6.44 -0.37
N LEU A 130 8.44 7.59 0.26
CA LEU A 130 8.30 8.89 -0.40
C LEU A 130 9.65 9.60 -0.31
N LEU A 131 10.16 10.08 -1.45
CA LEU A 131 11.44 10.75 -1.52
C LEU A 131 11.37 11.96 -2.45
N HIS A 132 12.26 12.92 -2.21
CA HIS A 132 12.45 14.08 -3.08
C HIS A 132 13.83 14.01 -3.72
N GLY A 133 13.89 14.29 -5.02
CA GLY A 133 15.10 14.30 -5.82
C GLY A 133 14.91 15.11 -7.12
N PRO A 134 15.81 14.98 -8.08
CA PRO A 134 15.75 15.70 -9.35
C PRO A 134 14.44 15.45 -10.12
N GLU A 135 13.88 16.48 -10.74
CA GLU A 135 12.58 16.40 -11.44
C GLU A 135 12.56 15.43 -12.64
N ASP A 136 13.71 15.16 -13.24
CA ASP A 136 13.85 14.23 -14.35
C ASP A 136 14.26 12.81 -13.94
N LEU A 137 14.38 12.53 -12.62
CA LEU A 137 14.80 11.23 -12.08
C LEU A 137 13.97 10.07 -12.68
N HIS A 138 12.66 10.24 -12.78
CA HIS A 138 11.77 9.22 -13.33
C HIS A 138 12.10 8.87 -14.79
N GLN A 139 12.51 9.87 -15.61
CA GLN A 139 12.91 9.66 -17.00
C GLN A 139 14.28 8.96 -17.09
N ALA A 140 15.21 9.38 -16.22
CA ALA A 140 16.54 8.77 -16.16
C ALA A 140 16.47 7.29 -15.76
N LEU A 141 15.58 6.94 -14.83
CA LEU A 141 15.33 5.56 -14.41
C LEU A 141 14.53 4.76 -15.45
N ALA A 142 13.54 5.39 -16.10
CA ALA A 142 12.77 4.74 -17.16
C ALA A 142 13.66 4.30 -18.35
N ARG A 143 14.66 5.11 -18.73
CA ARG A 143 15.67 4.73 -19.74
C ARG A 143 16.51 3.50 -19.33
N ARG A 144 16.50 3.14 -18.04
CA ARG A 144 17.16 1.95 -17.48
C ARG A 144 16.17 0.81 -17.17
N GLY A 145 14.93 0.90 -17.64
CA GLY A 145 13.90 -0.10 -17.42
C GLY A 145 13.26 -0.06 -16.01
N ILE A 146 13.50 1.00 -15.23
CA ILE A 146 12.97 1.13 -13.87
C ILE A 146 11.88 2.19 -13.83
N ALA A 147 10.68 1.78 -13.43
CA ALA A 147 9.54 2.68 -13.25
C ALA A 147 9.38 3.08 -11.78
N ILE A 148 9.30 4.38 -11.52
CA ILE A 148 8.96 4.94 -10.21
C ILE A 148 7.71 5.82 -10.32
N ARG A 149 6.94 5.94 -9.23
CA ARG A 149 5.72 6.75 -9.23
C ARG A 149 6.08 8.23 -9.01
N ARG A 150 5.70 9.10 -9.96
CA ARG A 150 5.70 10.56 -9.77
C ARG A 150 4.56 10.97 -8.83
N CYS A 151 4.86 11.89 -7.92
CA CYS A 151 3.90 12.39 -6.93
C CYS A 151 3.57 13.88 -7.06
N GLY A 152 4.07 14.57 -8.09
CA GLY A 152 3.79 15.98 -8.34
C GLY A 152 2.32 16.31 -8.65
N ASN A 153 1.46 15.29 -8.79
CA ASN A 153 0.02 15.46 -8.90
C ASN A 153 -0.72 15.48 -7.56
N TYR A 154 -0.01 15.32 -6.44
CA TYR A 154 -0.60 15.46 -5.10
C TYR A 154 -0.50 16.92 -4.64
N TYR A 155 -1.53 17.38 -3.94
CA TYR A 155 -1.54 18.72 -3.36
C TYR A 155 -0.35 18.90 -2.39
N GLY A 156 0.41 19.98 -2.58
CA GLY A 156 1.58 20.31 -1.75
C GLY A 156 2.88 19.58 -2.13
N LEU A 157 2.89 18.75 -3.20
CA LEU A 157 4.10 18.12 -3.73
C LEU A 157 4.44 18.68 -5.12
N ASP A 158 5.73 18.92 -5.38
CA ASP A 158 6.26 19.31 -6.68
C ASP A 158 6.68 18.10 -7.53
N ASN A 159 7.25 18.36 -8.70
CA ASN A 159 7.68 17.34 -9.65
C ASN A 159 8.91 16.52 -9.18
N GLY A 160 9.62 16.98 -8.15
CA GLY A 160 10.75 16.25 -7.55
C GLY A 160 10.32 15.16 -6.56
N TRP A 161 9.04 15.01 -6.26
CA TRP A 161 8.56 13.98 -5.35
C TRP A 161 8.22 12.67 -6.06
N TYR A 162 8.73 11.57 -5.49
CA TYR A 162 8.56 10.23 -6.02
C TYR A 162 8.19 9.23 -4.93
N ARG A 163 7.43 8.21 -5.32
CA ARG A 163 7.17 7.06 -4.48
C ARG A 163 7.78 5.82 -5.11
N ILE A 164 8.56 5.09 -4.32
CA ILE A 164 9.18 3.82 -4.70
C ILE A 164 8.68 2.70 -3.80
N ALA A 165 8.60 1.48 -4.32
CA ALA A 165 8.27 0.30 -3.53
C ALA A 165 9.52 -0.23 -2.83
N VAL A 166 9.35 -0.75 -1.62
CA VAL A 166 10.33 -1.61 -0.96
C VAL A 166 10.14 -3.02 -1.52
N ARG A 167 11.21 -3.59 -2.07
CA ARG A 167 11.21 -4.89 -2.74
C ARG A 167 12.21 -5.84 -2.07
N ARG A 168 12.55 -6.94 -2.75
CA ARG A 168 13.65 -7.83 -2.33
C ARG A 168 14.98 -7.13 -2.47
N HIS A 169 15.97 -7.59 -1.72
CA HIS A 169 17.29 -6.96 -1.66
C HIS A 169 17.90 -6.74 -3.05
N GLU A 170 17.95 -7.75 -3.88
CA GLU A 170 18.54 -7.70 -5.22
C GLU A 170 17.85 -6.65 -6.11
N GLU A 171 16.53 -6.50 -5.99
CA GLU A 171 15.77 -5.50 -6.75
C GLU A 171 16.03 -4.08 -6.21
N ASN A 172 16.17 -3.94 -4.90
CA ASN A 172 16.52 -2.67 -4.25
C ASN A 172 17.93 -2.24 -4.60
N GLU A 173 18.92 -3.16 -4.65
CA GLU A 173 20.28 -2.89 -5.12
C GLU A 173 20.30 -2.37 -6.56
N ILE A 174 19.54 -2.99 -7.47
CA ILE A 174 19.38 -2.54 -8.86
C ILE A 174 18.86 -1.10 -8.90
N LEU A 175 17.85 -0.79 -8.09
CA LEU A 175 17.29 0.57 -8.01
C LEU A 175 18.33 1.57 -7.51
N VAL A 176 19.04 1.27 -6.43
CA VAL A 176 20.08 2.14 -5.84
C VAL A 176 21.22 2.37 -6.83
N ALA A 177 21.70 1.33 -7.50
CA ALA A 177 22.75 1.44 -8.53
C ALA A 177 22.30 2.34 -9.69
N ALA A 178 21.07 2.20 -10.17
CA ALA A 178 20.51 3.03 -11.22
C ALA A 178 20.33 4.49 -10.79
N MET A 179 19.92 4.74 -9.55
CA MET A 179 19.81 6.09 -8.98
C MET A 179 21.19 6.75 -8.87
N LYS A 180 22.20 6.02 -8.39
CA LYS A 180 23.59 6.49 -8.34
C LYS A 180 24.09 6.92 -9.71
N GLN A 181 23.87 6.12 -10.74
CA GLN A 181 24.25 6.45 -12.12
C GLN A 181 23.45 7.64 -12.69
N ALA A 182 22.17 7.77 -12.33
CA ALA A 182 21.35 8.89 -12.76
C ALA A 182 21.80 10.22 -12.13
N CYS A 183 22.42 10.19 -10.94
CA CYS A 183 22.95 11.35 -10.24
C CYS A 183 24.41 11.67 -10.59
N ALA A 184 25.21 10.68 -10.96
CA ALA A 184 26.65 10.87 -11.26
C ALA A 184 26.92 11.65 -12.57
N GLY A 185 25.94 11.84 -13.42
CA GLY A 185 26.04 12.60 -14.67
C GLY A 185 25.64 14.07 -14.55
N ARG A 186 25.59 14.62 -13.31
CA ARG A 186 25.17 15.99 -13.04
C ARG A 186 26.26 16.83 -12.41
#